data_4784c68a8fae342f81618b43693be961
#
_entry.id   4784c68a8fae342f81618b43693be961
#
_cell.length_a   1.000
_cell.length_b   1.000
_cell.length_c   1.000
_cell.angle_alpha   90.00
_cell.angle_beta   90.00
_cell.angle_gamma   90.00
#
_symmetry.space_group_name_H-M   'P 1'
#
loop_
_entity.id
_entity.type
_entity.pdbx_description
1 polymer ?
#
loop_
_entity_poly.entity_id
_entity_poly.type
_entity_poly.pdbx_seq_one_letter_code
_entity_poly.pdbx_strand_id
1 'polypeptide(L)'
;MDAHAARSATFAGFPGLPMRDRALFDRRAVPVYGVVALAAALVSTAIGSGAFDYDSELFGATGFALVFFLALCFAARWLGFVALAGIAESALLFLAVAILMPFCAVILATVNLPIADPALAEIDRAFFGFDRHRFVASVAASSPGFIRAMTWVYNSLTVQPFLLLALLFLTRRASRAWTLLTAWSCALALCVAVSALVPAYGTPPYALEFIAVLDGARDGSLRILAAPSLTGIVTFPSFHAAGAAMLAWGFHCLPGGRLMAVFNAVMVVSALFVGGHYLIDLLAGLAVAAGAIWAAKRIQAIIVR
;
A
#
# COMPACT_ATOMS: atom_id res chain seq x y z
N MET A 1 -70.79 -5.08 20.13
CA MET A 1 -70.49 -3.69 20.42
C MET A 1 -69.18 -3.69 21.15
N ASP A 2 -68.16 -3.29 20.43
CA ASP A 2 -66.99 -2.53 20.87
C ASP A 2 -65.87 -2.83 19.89
N ALA A 3 -65.67 -2.00 19.09
CA ALA A 3 -64.85 -0.86 18.81
C ALA A 3 -63.39 -1.23 18.62
N HIS A 4 -62.99 -1.12 17.40
CA HIS A 4 -61.64 -1.07 16.85
C HIS A 4 -60.66 -0.25 17.72
N ALA A 5 -59.58 -0.87 18.18
CA ALA A 5 -58.37 -0.20 18.55
C ALA A 5 -57.33 -0.44 17.44
N ALA A 6 -57.24 0.49 16.51
CA ALA A 6 -56.17 0.61 15.55
C ALA A 6 -54.85 0.88 16.32
N ARG A 7 -53.96 -0.10 16.34
CA ARG A 7 -52.58 0.09 16.80
C ARG A 7 -51.82 0.86 15.72
N SER A 8 -51.67 2.14 15.91
CA SER A 8 -50.70 2.96 15.20
C SER A 8 -49.31 2.42 15.51
N ALA A 9 -48.68 1.77 14.55
CA ALA A 9 -47.24 1.47 14.61
C ALA A 9 -46.48 2.78 14.49
N THR A 10 -46.21 3.38 15.63
CA THR A 10 -45.17 4.42 15.74
C THR A 10 -43.83 3.79 15.37
N PHE A 11 -43.30 4.18 14.23
CA PHE A 11 -41.91 3.98 13.92
C PHE A 11 -41.08 4.58 15.09
N ALA A 12 -40.58 3.71 15.97
CA ALA A 12 -39.64 4.10 16.99
C ALA A 12 -38.41 4.63 16.29
N GLY A 13 -38.25 5.94 16.33
CA GLY A 13 -37.06 6.62 15.82
C GLY A 13 -35.80 5.99 16.42
N PHE A 14 -34.84 5.71 15.59
CA PHE A 14 -33.49 5.31 16.02
C PHE A 14 -33.00 6.34 17.04
N PRO A 15 -32.55 5.94 18.24
CA PRO A 15 -31.99 6.87 19.19
C PRO A 15 -30.80 7.55 18.55
N GLY A 16 -30.91 8.83 18.25
CA GLY A 16 -29.82 9.63 17.73
C GLY A 16 -28.68 9.56 18.71
N LEU A 17 -27.53 9.05 18.27
CA LEU A 17 -26.30 9.16 19.03
C LEU A 17 -26.06 10.63 19.40
N PRO A 18 -25.65 10.95 20.63
CA PRO A 18 -25.41 12.31 21.03
C PRO A 18 -24.39 12.97 20.10
N MET A 19 -24.66 14.21 19.70
CA MET A 19 -23.84 14.98 18.73
C MET A 19 -22.35 15.07 19.10
N ARG A 20 -21.98 14.72 20.32
CA ARG A 20 -20.62 14.82 20.88
C ARG A 20 -19.63 13.81 20.34
N ASP A 21 -20.08 12.72 19.68
CA ASP A 21 -19.22 11.64 19.16
C ASP A 21 -19.09 11.62 17.62
N ARG A 22 -19.53 12.67 16.94
CA ARG A 22 -19.41 12.80 15.49
C ARG A 22 -18.08 13.46 15.10
N ALA A 23 -16.96 12.88 15.52
CA ALA A 23 -15.66 13.30 15.00
C ALA A 23 -15.66 13.11 13.48
N LEU A 24 -15.25 14.14 12.73
CA LEU A 24 -15.20 14.11 11.25
C LEU A 24 -14.26 13.02 10.73
N PHE A 25 -13.22 12.66 11.52
CA PHE A 25 -12.22 11.65 11.21
C PHE A 25 -11.91 10.80 12.44
N ASP A 26 -11.45 9.56 12.21
CA ASP A 26 -10.97 8.73 13.31
C ASP A 26 -9.58 9.21 13.74
N ARG A 27 -9.42 9.59 15.03
CA ARG A 27 -8.12 10.03 15.55
C ARG A 27 -7.00 9.02 15.33
N ARG A 28 -7.32 7.73 15.20
CA ARG A 28 -6.37 6.67 14.90
C ARG A 28 -5.80 6.77 13.47
N ALA A 29 -6.44 7.52 12.58
CA ALA A 29 -5.98 7.79 11.22
C ALA A 29 -4.89 8.89 11.16
N VAL A 30 -4.71 9.69 12.23
CA VAL A 30 -3.80 10.84 12.26
C VAL A 30 -2.40 10.53 11.74
N PRO A 31 -1.72 9.42 12.09
CA PRO A 31 -0.40 9.13 11.55
C PRO A 31 -0.40 8.96 10.04
N VAL A 32 -1.45 8.37 9.48
CA VAL A 32 -1.59 8.17 8.03
C VAL A 32 -1.83 9.50 7.33
N TYR A 33 -2.68 10.37 7.89
CA TYR A 33 -2.83 11.75 7.40
C TYR A 33 -1.50 12.50 7.37
N GLY A 34 -0.66 12.32 8.41
CA GLY A 34 0.69 12.90 8.45
C GLY A 34 1.57 12.42 7.28
N VAL A 35 1.59 11.13 7.00
CA VAL A 35 2.34 10.55 5.86
C VAL A 35 1.80 11.09 4.54
N VAL A 36 0.47 11.11 4.36
CA VAL A 36 -0.17 11.65 3.15
C VAL A 36 0.17 13.14 2.97
N ALA A 37 0.11 13.93 4.03
CA ALA A 37 0.42 15.36 3.97
C ALA A 37 1.87 15.62 3.56
N LEU A 38 2.83 14.87 4.12
CA LEU A 38 4.25 14.98 3.75
C LEU A 38 4.48 14.57 2.29
N ALA A 39 3.90 13.47 1.84
CA ALA A 39 4.00 13.03 0.45
C ALA A 39 3.36 14.03 -0.52
N ALA A 40 2.17 14.55 -0.18
CA ALA A 40 1.50 15.56 -0.98
C ALA A 40 2.31 16.87 -1.04
N ALA A 41 2.94 17.28 0.06
CA ALA A 41 3.81 18.45 0.09
C ALA A 41 5.02 18.27 -0.84
N LEU A 42 5.67 17.11 -0.84
CA LEU A 42 6.79 16.83 -1.74
C LEU A 42 6.36 16.88 -3.20
N VAL A 43 5.26 16.22 -3.57
CA VAL A 43 4.74 16.21 -4.94
C VAL A 43 4.33 17.61 -5.37
N SER A 44 3.60 18.35 -4.52
CA SER A 44 3.17 19.73 -4.82
C SER A 44 4.35 20.68 -4.99
N THR A 45 5.42 20.52 -4.19
CA THR A 45 6.64 21.30 -4.32
C THR A 45 7.36 21.01 -5.64
N ALA A 46 7.47 19.74 -6.03
CA ALA A 46 8.10 19.33 -7.27
C ALA A 46 7.35 19.88 -8.51
N ILE A 47 6.01 19.85 -8.48
CA ILE A 47 5.18 20.45 -9.54
C ILE A 47 5.27 21.98 -9.50
N GLY A 48 5.11 22.59 -8.33
CA GLY A 48 5.11 24.06 -8.17
C GLY A 48 6.45 24.72 -8.51
N SER A 49 7.56 24.00 -8.39
CA SER A 49 8.90 24.45 -8.81
C SER A 49 9.14 24.31 -10.33
N GLY A 50 8.23 23.67 -11.07
CA GLY A 50 8.40 23.34 -12.48
C GLY A 50 9.39 22.22 -12.76
N ALA A 51 9.83 21.48 -11.72
CA ALA A 51 10.69 20.30 -11.90
C ALA A 51 9.95 19.18 -12.59
N PHE A 52 8.66 19.03 -12.28
CA PHE A 52 7.75 18.06 -12.88
C PHE A 52 6.46 18.75 -13.31
N ASP A 53 5.85 18.21 -14.35
CA ASP A 53 4.46 18.44 -14.75
C ASP A 53 3.61 17.21 -14.35
N TYR A 54 2.32 17.24 -14.63
CA TYR A 54 1.41 16.15 -14.26
C TYR A 54 0.40 15.85 -15.37
N ASP A 55 0.03 14.57 -15.46
CA ASP A 55 -1.04 14.11 -16.34
C ASP A 55 -2.40 14.53 -15.74
N SER A 56 -3.07 15.47 -16.40
CA SER A 56 -4.34 16.04 -15.92
C SER A 56 -5.48 15.01 -15.86
N GLU A 57 -5.48 14.00 -16.72
CA GLU A 57 -6.51 12.94 -16.71
C GLU A 57 -6.32 12.04 -15.48
N LEU A 58 -5.09 11.59 -15.21
CA LEU A 58 -4.77 10.79 -14.05
C LEU A 58 -5.08 11.54 -12.75
N PHE A 59 -4.64 12.79 -12.65
CA PHE A 59 -4.88 13.61 -11.44
C PHE A 59 -6.37 13.94 -11.27
N GLY A 60 -7.09 14.16 -12.37
CA GLY A 60 -8.55 14.35 -12.36
C GLY A 60 -9.29 13.10 -11.89
N ALA A 61 -8.98 11.93 -12.44
CA ALA A 61 -9.57 10.65 -12.03
C ALA A 61 -9.26 10.32 -10.56
N THR A 62 -8.02 10.54 -10.14
CA THR A 62 -7.60 10.36 -8.76
C THR A 62 -8.34 11.30 -7.82
N GLY A 63 -8.39 12.60 -8.15
CA GLY A 63 -9.13 13.60 -7.37
C GLY A 63 -10.59 13.25 -7.24
N PHE A 64 -11.25 12.78 -8.31
CA PHE A 64 -12.63 12.31 -8.26
C PHE A 64 -12.79 11.13 -7.30
N ALA A 65 -11.91 10.13 -7.36
CA ALA A 65 -11.98 8.97 -6.46
C ALA A 65 -11.77 9.38 -4.98
N LEU A 66 -10.83 10.28 -4.70
CA LEU A 66 -10.58 10.78 -3.35
C LEU A 66 -11.80 11.58 -2.82
N VAL A 67 -12.39 12.44 -3.64
CA VAL A 67 -13.61 13.19 -3.29
C VAL A 67 -14.79 12.25 -3.07
N PHE A 68 -14.94 11.20 -3.90
CA PHE A 68 -15.97 10.19 -3.72
C PHE A 68 -15.86 9.48 -2.36
N PHE A 69 -14.66 8.98 -2.00
CA PHE A 69 -14.47 8.31 -0.71
C PHE A 69 -14.63 9.27 0.47
N LEU A 70 -14.22 10.53 0.32
CA LEU A 70 -14.42 11.56 1.32
C LEU A 70 -15.92 11.83 1.53
N ALA A 71 -16.68 12.02 0.47
CA ALA A 71 -18.13 12.22 0.53
C ALA A 71 -18.84 11.00 1.14
N LEU A 72 -18.43 9.78 0.75
CA LEU A 72 -18.95 8.54 1.33
C LEU A 72 -18.65 8.44 2.82
N CYS A 73 -17.45 8.83 3.26
CA CYS A 73 -17.06 8.86 4.67
C CYS A 73 -17.98 9.80 5.46
N PHE A 74 -18.19 11.03 4.97
CA PHE A 74 -19.08 12.01 5.61
C PHE A 74 -20.52 11.53 5.64
N ALA A 75 -21.06 11.04 4.52
CA ALA A 75 -22.44 10.52 4.44
C ALA A 75 -22.64 9.34 5.41
N ALA A 76 -21.69 8.39 5.43
CA ALA A 76 -21.78 7.23 6.33
C ALA A 76 -21.73 7.65 7.81
N ARG A 77 -20.91 8.63 8.17
CA ARG A 77 -20.87 9.19 9.54
C ARG A 77 -22.17 9.92 9.90
N TRP A 78 -22.67 10.71 8.96
CA TRP A 78 -23.94 11.42 9.15
C TRP A 78 -25.10 10.45 9.42
N LEU A 79 -25.15 9.34 8.65
CA LEU A 79 -26.18 8.30 8.77
C LEU A 79 -25.92 7.31 9.92
N GLY A 80 -24.79 7.41 10.63
CA GLY A 80 -24.45 6.53 11.75
C GLY A 80 -23.87 5.16 11.33
N PHE A 81 -23.50 4.97 10.05
CA PHE A 81 -22.88 3.74 9.54
C PHE A 81 -21.37 3.70 9.85
N VAL A 82 -21.02 3.45 11.12
CA VAL A 82 -19.63 3.53 11.61
C VAL A 82 -18.65 2.63 10.83
N ALA A 83 -19.05 1.39 10.51
CA ALA A 83 -18.18 0.48 9.75
C ALA A 83 -17.93 1.00 8.33
N LEU A 84 -18.97 1.48 7.64
CA LEU A 84 -18.84 2.05 6.30
C LEU A 84 -18.00 3.31 6.29
N ALA A 85 -18.15 4.18 7.30
CA ALA A 85 -17.32 5.36 7.45
C ALA A 85 -15.84 4.99 7.62
N GLY A 86 -15.52 3.98 8.43
CA GLY A 86 -14.14 3.48 8.60
C GLY A 86 -13.59 2.87 7.33
N ILE A 87 -14.40 2.12 6.58
CA ILE A 87 -14.02 1.57 5.27
C ILE A 87 -13.71 2.70 4.29
N ALA A 88 -14.60 3.69 4.17
CA ALA A 88 -14.44 4.80 3.24
C ALA A 88 -13.19 5.65 3.59
N GLU A 89 -12.99 5.98 4.87
CA GLU A 89 -11.83 6.74 5.32
C GLU A 89 -10.52 5.98 5.11
N SER A 90 -10.50 4.68 5.42
CA SER A 90 -9.30 3.86 5.19
C SER A 90 -9.01 3.65 3.70
N ALA A 91 -10.03 3.52 2.84
CA ALA A 91 -9.87 3.42 1.40
C ALA A 91 -9.34 4.73 0.79
N LEU A 92 -9.88 5.89 1.24
CA LEU A 92 -9.38 7.22 0.88
C LEU A 92 -7.88 7.34 1.15
N LEU A 93 -7.48 7.04 2.39
CA LEU A 93 -6.09 7.18 2.82
C LEU A 93 -5.16 6.16 2.16
N PHE A 94 -5.62 4.92 2.00
CA PHE A 94 -4.86 3.89 1.29
C PHE A 94 -4.62 4.29 -0.17
N LEU A 95 -5.64 4.79 -0.86
CA LEU A 95 -5.54 5.27 -2.24
C LEU A 95 -4.58 6.46 -2.34
N ALA A 96 -4.69 7.43 -1.43
CA ALA A 96 -3.78 8.58 -1.39
C ALA A 96 -2.31 8.14 -1.23
N VAL A 97 -2.03 7.21 -0.30
CA VAL A 97 -0.69 6.64 -0.10
C VAL A 97 -0.22 5.88 -1.34
N ALA A 98 -1.09 5.05 -1.94
CA ALA A 98 -0.76 4.23 -3.10
C ALA A 98 -0.42 5.05 -4.36
N ILE A 99 -0.93 6.28 -4.46
CA ILE A 99 -0.66 7.19 -5.59
C ILE A 99 0.52 8.11 -5.29
N LEU A 100 0.55 8.71 -4.10
CA LEU A 100 1.58 9.70 -3.78
C LEU A 100 2.96 9.07 -3.59
N MET A 101 3.06 7.87 -3.02
CA MET A 101 4.36 7.26 -2.73
C MET A 101 5.16 6.88 -3.98
N PRO A 102 4.60 6.29 -5.05
CA PRO A 102 5.31 6.12 -6.30
C PRO A 102 5.81 7.43 -6.89
N PHE A 103 5.01 8.51 -6.86
CA PHE A 103 5.47 9.84 -7.29
C PHE A 103 6.64 10.35 -6.43
N CYS A 104 6.57 10.16 -5.10
CA CYS A 104 7.70 10.48 -4.23
C CYS A 104 8.96 9.68 -4.60
N ALA A 105 8.83 8.39 -4.97
CA ALA A 105 9.96 7.58 -5.41
C ALA A 105 10.59 8.15 -6.69
N VAL A 106 9.78 8.54 -7.68
CA VAL A 106 10.26 9.19 -8.92
C VAL A 106 10.98 10.50 -8.62
N ILE A 107 10.39 11.36 -7.79
CA ILE A 107 10.98 12.64 -7.43
C ILE A 107 12.33 12.44 -6.70
N LEU A 108 12.39 11.52 -5.76
CA LEU A 108 13.61 11.24 -5.00
C LEU A 108 14.68 10.56 -5.85
N ALA A 109 14.33 9.81 -6.90
CA ALA A 109 15.29 9.18 -7.81
C ALA A 109 16.10 10.22 -8.62
N THR A 110 15.62 11.47 -8.74
CA THR A 110 16.36 12.57 -9.40
C THR A 110 17.68 12.93 -8.69
N VAL A 111 17.87 12.53 -7.43
CA VAL A 111 19.16 12.66 -6.71
C VAL A 111 20.28 11.89 -7.41
N ASN A 112 19.93 10.87 -8.21
CA ASN A 112 20.79 10.13 -9.11
C ASN A 112 22.03 9.51 -8.44
N LEU A 113 21.83 8.86 -7.27
CA LEU A 113 22.89 8.14 -6.58
C LEU A 113 23.34 6.90 -7.38
N PRO A 114 24.58 6.39 -7.15
CA PRO A 114 25.08 5.20 -7.83
C PRO A 114 24.16 3.99 -7.68
N ILE A 115 23.99 3.24 -8.77
CA ILE A 115 23.19 2.00 -8.78
C ILE A 115 23.85 0.94 -7.90
N ALA A 116 23.07 0.32 -7.02
CA ALA A 116 23.55 -0.63 -6.01
C ALA A 116 23.51 -2.10 -6.46
N ASP A 117 23.03 -2.40 -7.68
CA ASP A 117 22.91 -3.77 -8.17
C ASP A 117 24.19 -4.62 -8.02
N PRO A 118 25.43 -4.11 -8.28
CA PRO A 118 26.63 -4.92 -8.09
C PRO A 118 26.79 -5.43 -6.65
N ALA A 119 26.54 -4.56 -5.66
CA ALA A 119 26.63 -4.91 -4.25
C ALA A 119 25.51 -5.87 -3.82
N LEU A 120 24.27 -5.60 -4.24
CA LEU A 120 23.13 -6.48 -3.94
C LEU A 120 23.30 -7.87 -4.56
N ALA A 121 23.79 -7.95 -5.80
CA ALA A 121 24.07 -9.22 -6.49
C ALA A 121 25.21 -10.00 -5.80
N GLU A 122 26.22 -9.32 -5.26
CA GLU A 122 27.30 -9.97 -4.51
C GLU A 122 26.80 -10.56 -3.19
N ILE A 123 25.99 -9.81 -2.46
CA ILE A 123 25.34 -10.29 -1.24
C ILE A 123 24.46 -11.51 -1.56
N ASP A 124 23.65 -11.45 -2.61
CA ASP A 124 22.76 -12.53 -3.02
C ASP A 124 23.55 -13.80 -3.38
N ARG A 125 24.66 -13.64 -4.11
CA ARG A 125 25.54 -14.75 -4.48
C ARG A 125 26.21 -15.39 -3.26
N ALA A 126 26.64 -14.56 -2.28
CA ALA A 126 27.23 -15.05 -1.04
C ALA A 126 26.23 -15.85 -0.19
N PHE A 127 24.95 -15.44 -0.17
CA PHE A 127 23.91 -16.16 0.57
C PHE A 127 23.47 -17.48 -0.08
N PHE A 128 23.33 -17.51 -1.44
CA PHE A 128 22.73 -18.65 -2.13
C PHE A 128 23.74 -19.57 -2.80
N GLY A 129 24.93 -19.06 -3.15
CA GLY A 129 25.94 -19.85 -3.85
C GLY A 129 25.53 -20.33 -5.25
N PHE A 130 24.44 -19.83 -5.83
CA PHE A 130 23.95 -20.23 -7.16
C PHE A 130 23.48 -19.02 -7.98
N ASP A 131 23.45 -19.22 -9.31
CA ASP A 131 22.99 -18.20 -10.25
C ASP A 131 21.45 -18.20 -10.31
N ARG A 132 20.86 -17.32 -9.50
CA ARG A 132 19.41 -17.14 -9.43
C ARG A 132 18.80 -16.78 -10.79
N HIS A 133 19.46 -15.90 -11.56
CA HIS A 133 18.94 -15.46 -12.85
C HIS A 133 18.76 -16.66 -13.79
N ARG A 134 19.78 -17.52 -13.91
CA ARG A 134 19.70 -18.74 -14.71
C ARG A 134 18.61 -19.68 -14.21
N PHE A 135 18.48 -19.82 -12.90
CA PHE A 135 17.44 -20.66 -12.31
C PHE A 135 16.04 -20.16 -12.66
N VAL A 136 15.75 -18.85 -12.45
CA VAL A 136 14.44 -18.27 -12.78
C VAL A 136 14.14 -18.35 -14.27
N ALA A 137 15.12 -18.06 -15.13
CA ALA A 137 14.97 -18.20 -16.58
C ALA A 137 14.67 -19.65 -17.01
N SER A 138 15.33 -20.63 -16.40
CA SER A 138 15.06 -22.06 -16.62
C SER A 138 13.64 -22.45 -16.23
N VAL A 139 13.17 -22.00 -15.05
CA VAL A 139 11.79 -22.25 -14.60
C VAL A 139 10.78 -21.58 -15.51
N ALA A 140 11.04 -20.36 -15.94
CA ALA A 140 10.16 -19.63 -16.86
C ALA A 140 10.02 -20.34 -18.22
N ALA A 141 11.12 -20.85 -18.74
CA ALA A 141 11.13 -21.61 -20.01
C ALA A 141 10.43 -22.97 -19.88
N SER A 142 10.66 -23.70 -18.78
CA SER A 142 10.13 -25.06 -18.59
C SER A 142 8.69 -25.09 -18.07
N SER A 143 8.24 -24.05 -17.38
CA SER A 143 6.96 -24.04 -16.66
C SER A 143 6.23 -22.69 -16.74
N PRO A 144 5.80 -22.26 -17.95
CA PRO A 144 5.12 -20.96 -18.12
C PRO A 144 3.80 -20.85 -17.33
N GLY A 145 3.14 -21.99 -17.04
CA GLY A 145 1.96 -22.06 -16.19
C GLY A 145 2.27 -21.68 -14.73
N PHE A 146 3.42 -22.12 -14.21
CA PHE A 146 3.88 -21.74 -12.89
C PHE A 146 4.15 -20.23 -12.80
N ILE A 147 4.84 -19.65 -13.77
CA ILE A 147 5.09 -18.20 -13.81
C ILE A 147 3.79 -17.41 -13.86
N ARG A 148 2.81 -17.83 -14.66
CA ARG A 148 1.47 -17.20 -14.66
C ARG A 148 0.80 -17.26 -13.29
N ALA A 149 0.85 -18.40 -12.60
CA ALA A 149 0.31 -18.53 -11.25
C ALA A 149 1.03 -17.59 -10.26
N MET A 150 2.36 -17.52 -10.32
CA MET A 150 3.15 -16.60 -9.49
C MET A 150 2.81 -15.13 -9.78
N THR A 151 2.58 -14.77 -11.04
CA THR A 151 2.15 -13.41 -11.43
C THR A 151 0.78 -13.07 -10.82
N TRP A 152 -0.18 -13.99 -10.82
CA TRP A 152 -1.47 -13.80 -10.17
C TRP A 152 -1.33 -13.57 -8.67
N VAL A 153 -0.51 -14.40 -8.01
CA VAL A 153 -0.25 -14.26 -6.56
C VAL A 153 0.43 -12.92 -6.29
N TYR A 154 1.45 -12.56 -7.06
CA TYR A 154 2.19 -11.30 -6.92
C TYR A 154 1.27 -10.08 -7.08
N ASN A 155 0.46 -10.04 -8.14
CA ASN A 155 -0.44 -8.93 -8.43
C ASN A 155 -1.62 -8.83 -7.45
N SER A 156 -1.91 -9.87 -6.67
CA SER A 156 -2.98 -9.82 -5.67
C SER A 156 -2.70 -8.81 -4.54
N LEU A 157 -1.46 -8.32 -4.41
CA LEU A 157 -1.09 -7.24 -3.49
C LEU A 157 -1.94 -5.98 -3.70
N THR A 158 -2.39 -5.70 -4.93
CA THR A 158 -3.19 -4.51 -5.24
C THR A 158 -4.62 -4.58 -4.68
N VAL A 159 -5.19 -5.78 -4.54
CA VAL A 159 -6.59 -5.98 -4.14
C VAL A 159 -6.73 -6.35 -2.67
N GLN A 160 -5.81 -7.16 -2.14
CA GLN A 160 -5.90 -7.69 -0.77
C GLN A 160 -6.03 -6.62 0.32
N PRO A 161 -5.31 -5.46 0.27
CA PRO A 161 -5.43 -4.45 1.31
C PRO A 161 -6.84 -3.87 1.45
N PHE A 162 -7.52 -3.59 0.32
CA PHE A 162 -8.90 -3.09 0.34
C PHE A 162 -9.86 -4.11 0.95
N LEU A 163 -9.74 -5.37 0.52
CA LEU A 163 -10.53 -6.46 1.08
C LEU A 163 -10.29 -6.62 2.58
N LEU A 164 -9.03 -6.63 3.00
CA LEU A 164 -8.66 -6.80 4.40
C LEU A 164 -9.16 -5.65 5.27
N LEU A 165 -8.97 -4.39 4.84
CA LEU A 165 -9.46 -3.23 5.57
C LEU A 165 -10.98 -3.30 5.72
N ALA A 166 -11.73 -3.60 4.64
CA ALA A 166 -13.17 -3.76 4.70
C ALA A 166 -13.58 -4.86 5.70
N LEU A 167 -12.96 -6.04 5.63
CA LEU A 167 -13.24 -7.15 6.54
C LEU A 167 -12.95 -6.80 8.00
N LEU A 168 -11.87 -6.07 8.28
CA LEU A 168 -11.51 -5.66 9.63
C LEU A 168 -12.55 -4.68 10.22
N PHE A 169 -13.06 -3.73 9.44
CA PHE A 169 -14.13 -2.84 9.91
C PHE A 169 -15.48 -3.57 10.07
N LEU A 170 -15.86 -4.42 9.12
CA LEU A 170 -17.09 -5.22 9.20
C LEU A 170 -17.09 -6.19 10.38
N THR A 171 -15.92 -6.72 10.75
CA THR A 171 -15.76 -7.61 11.91
C THR A 171 -15.44 -6.88 13.21
N ARG A 172 -15.65 -5.55 13.28
CA ARG A 172 -15.44 -4.68 14.45
C ARG A 172 -13.99 -4.68 14.97
N ARG A 173 -13.01 -4.87 14.09
CA ARG A 173 -11.57 -4.86 14.39
C ARG A 173 -10.89 -3.57 13.93
N ALA A 174 -11.57 -2.44 14.08
CA ALA A 174 -11.11 -1.12 13.60
C ALA A 174 -9.69 -0.75 14.11
N SER A 175 -9.35 -1.07 15.36
CA SER A 175 -8.01 -0.81 15.88
C SER A 175 -6.92 -1.54 15.06
N ARG A 176 -7.20 -2.79 14.64
CA ARG A 176 -6.26 -3.54 13.79
C ARG A 176 -6.19 -2.98 12.36
N ALA A 177 -7.31 -2.50 11.82
CA ALA A 177 -7.35 -1.83 10.52
C ALA A 177 -6.45 -0.57 10.53
N TRP A 178 -6.59 0.28 11.52
CA TRP A 178 -5.77 1.48 11.65
C TRP A 178 -4.29 1.19 11.92
N THR A 179 -4.00 0.16 12.73
CA THR A 179 -2.61 -0.28 12.94
C THR A 179 -2.00 -0.79 11.63
N LEU A 180 -2.75 -1.58 10.84
CA LEU A 180 -2.31 -2.07 9.53
C LEU A 180 -2.02 -0.91 8.58
N LEU A 181 -2.96 0.04 8.46
CA LEU A 181 -2.80 1.16 7.54
C LEU A 181 -1.64 2.09 7.94
N THR A 182 -1.46 2.32 9.24
CA THR A 182 -0.29 3.04 9.76
C THR A 182 1.01 2.31 9.43
N ALA A 183 1.08 0.99 9.68
CA ALA A 183 2.26 0.18 9.35
C ALA A 183 2.54 0.20 7.85
N TRP A 184 1.50 0.06 7.02
CA TRP A 184 1.60 0.09 5.55
C TRP A 184 2.20 1.41 5.06
N SER A 185 1.65 2.53 5.53
CA SER A 185 2.09 3.86 5.12
C SER A 185 3.53 4.14 5.55
N CYS A 186 3.90 3.78 6.80
CA CYS A 186 5.26 3.92 7.30
C CYS A 186 6.25 3.01 6.55
N ALA A 187 5.87 1.76 6.29
CA ALA A 187 6.72 0.82 5.56
C ALA A 187 6.97 1.29 4.13
N LEU A 188 5.93 1.74 3.42
CA LEU A 188 6.06 2.23 2.06
C LEU A 188 6.92 3.51 2.00
N ALA A 189 6.69 4.45 2.91
CA ALA A 189 7.51 5.66 3.01
C ALA A 189 8.99 5.33 3.29
N LEU A 190 9.25 4.36 4.18
CA LEU A 190 10.62 3.90 4.46
C LEU A 190 11.24 3.21 3.23
N CYS A 191 10.50 2.33 2.55
CA CYS A 191 10.98 1.69 1.33
C CYS A 191 11.33 2.71 0.24
N VAL A 192 10.46 3.71 0.04
CA VAL A 192 10.71 4.82 -0.90
C VAL A 192 11.96 5.62 -0.52
N ALA A 193 12.11 5.98 0.75
CA ALA A 193 13.28 6.72 1.21
C ALA A 193 14.59 5.91 1.05
N VAL A 194 14.56 4.63 1.39
CA VAL A 194 15.74 3.76 1.25
C VAL A 194 16.06 3.49 -0.22
N SER A 195 15.06 3.30 -1.09
CA SER A 195 15.30 3.08 -2.52
C SER A 195 15.92 4.30 -3.21
N ALA A 196 15.66 5.51 -2.72
CA ALA A 196 16.33 6.71 -3.20
C ALA A 196 17.83 6.75 -2.80
N LEU A 197 18.19 6.17 -1.64
CA LEU A 197 19.57 6.08 -1.16
C LEU A 197 20.32 4.87 -1.74
N VAL A 198 19.59 3.81 -2.10
CA VAL A 198 20.14 2.54 -2.61
C VAL A 198 19.34 2.16 -3.88
N PRO A 199 19.46 2.97 -4.96
CA PRO A 199 18.71 2.71 -6.18
C PRO A 199 19.23 1.45 -6.86
N ALA A 200 18.30 0.61 -7.36
CA ALA A 200 18.64 -0.64 -8.02
C ALA A 200 17.60 -1.00 -9.08
N TYR A 201 18.06 -1.60 -10.18
CA TYR A 201 17.18 -2.20 -11.17
C TYR A 201 16.61 -3.53 -10.72
N GLY A 202 17.34 -4.25 -9.88
CA GLY A 202 17.01 -5.62 -9.49
C GLY A 202 17.54 -6.65 -10.47
N THR A 203 16.80 -7.73 -10.67
CA THR A 203 17.23 -8.85 -11.51
C THR A 203 16.31 -9.05 -12.71
N PRO A 204 16.86 -9.41 -13.90
CA PRO A 204 16.05 -9.73 -15.09
C PRO A 204 15.06 -10.89 -14.83
N PRO A 205 13.94 -10.94 -15.60
CA PRO A 205 13.56 -10.01 -16.65
C PRO A 205 13.02 -8.70 -16.09
N TYR A 206 13.52 -7.58 -16.60
CA TYR A 206 13.03 -6.26 -16.19
C TYR A 206 11.73 -5.90 -16.91
N ALA A 207 10.79 -5.24 -16.24
CA ALA A 207 9.71 -4.55 -16.92
C ALA A 207 10.28 -3.32 -17.64
N LEU A 208 10.04 -3.18 -18.94
CA LEU A 208 10.54 -2.05 -19.73
C LEU A 208 10.05 -0.71 -19.17
N GLU A 209 8.81 -0.65 -18.71
CA GLU A 209 8.23 0.54 -18.08
C GLU A 209 8.99 0.93 -16.81
N PHE A 210 9.37 -0.05 -15.97
CA PHE A 210 10.15 0.20 -14.76
C PHE A 210 11.51 0.85 -15.08
N ILE A 211 12.24 0.30 -16.07
CA ILE A 211 13.54 0.85 -16.51
C ILE A 211 13.34 2.27 -17.04
N ALA A 212 12.35 2.49 -17.93
CA ALA A 212 12.11 3.79 -18.51
C ALA A 212 11.78 4.86 -17.46
N VAL A 213 10.99 4.51 -16.44
CA VAL A 213 10.65 5.43 -15.35
C VAL A 213 11.87 5.71 -14.47
N LEU A 214 12.64 4.67 -14.09
CA LEU A 214 13.81 4.85 -13.24
C LEU A 214 14.91 5.66 -13.94
N ASP A 215 15.24 5.32 -15.18
CA ASP A 215 16.27 6.02 -15.95
C ASP A 215 15.84 7.45 -16.26
N GLY A 216 14.59 7.62 -16.73
CA GLY A 216 14.06 8.94 -17.03
C GLY A 216 13.97 9.86 -15.82
N ALA A 217 13.71 9.31 -14.62
CA ALA A 217 13.77 10.09 -13.38
C ALA A 217 15.21 10.49 -13.05
N ARG A 218 16.17 9.58 -13.23
CA ARG A 218 17.59 9.76 -12.90
C ARG A 218 18.32 10.72 -13.84
N ASP A 219 18.03 10.66 -15.13
CA ASP A 219 18.64 11.53 -16.16
C ASP A 219 17.87 12.84 -16.38
N GLY A 220 16.70 12.99 -15.74
CA GLY A 220 15.84 14.16 -15.83
C GLY A 220 15.04 14.26 -17.14
N SER A 221 14.94 13.19 -17.93
CA SER A 221 14.10 13.15 -19.13
C SER A 221 12.63 12.92 -18.80
N LEU A 222 12.32 12.24 -17.68
CA LEU A 222 10.95 12.08 -17.16
C LEU A 222 10.48 13.40 -16.51
N ARG A 223 9.61 14.11 -17.20
CA ARG A 223 9.09 15.41 -16.74
C ARG A 223 7.62 15.38 -16.33
N ILE A 224 6.90 14.30 -16.62
CA ILE A 224 5.47 14.21 -16.38
C ILE A 224 5.19 13.06 -15.42
N LEU A 225 4.54 13.37 -14.28
CA LEU A 225 4.01 12.37 -13.36
C LEU A 225 2.70 11.81 -13.94
N ALA A 226 2.76 10.61 -14.48
CA ALA A 226 1.68 9.96 -15.21
C ALA A 226 1.48 8.50 -14.74
N ALA A 227 0.52 7.79 -15.34
CA ALA A 227 0.21 6.41 -14.99
C ALA A 227 1.41 5.45 -14.98
N PRO A 228 2.38 5.50 -15.91
CA PRO A 228 3.59 4.68 -15.84
C PRO A 228 4.41 4.90 -14.55
N SER A 229 4.42 6.11 -14.00
CA SER A 229 5.10 6.43 -12.73
C SER A 229 4.50 5.69 -11.53
N LEU A 230 3.24 5.20 -11.62
CA LEU A 230 2.58 4.42 -10.58
C LEU A 230 3.07 2.97 -10.50
N THR A 231 3.82 2.49 -11.49
CA THR A 231 4.43 1.14 -11.48
C THR A 231 5.32 0.95 -10.25
N GLY A 232 5.86 2.05 -9.72
CA GLY A 232 6.74 2.08 -8.55
C GLY A 232 8.15 1.60 -8.88
N ILE A 233 9.14 2.41 -8.56
CA ILE A 233 10.57 2.13 -8.83
C ILE A 233 11.34 1.73 -7.58
N VAL A 234 10.68 1.02 -6.67
CA VAL A 234 11.24 0.59 -5.39
C VAL A 234 11.68 -0.87 -5.49
N THR A 235 12.98 -1.12 -5.67
CA THR A 235 13.55 -2.46 -5.70
C THR A 235 14.03 -2.90 -4.31
N PHE A 236 14.91 -2.10 -3.69
CA PHE A 236 15.44 -2.38 -2.34
C PHE A 236 14.98 -1.29 -1.35
N PRO A 237 14.40 -1.66 -0.21
CA PRO A 237 13.87 -2.98 0.20
C PRO A 237 12.59 -3.35 -0.54
N SER A 238 12.29 -4.64 -0.71
CA SER A 238 11.07 -5.07 -1.40
C SER A 238 9.80 -4.71 -0.64
N PHE A 239 9.02 -3.78 -1.20
CA PHE A 239 7.72 -3.46 -0.61
C PHE A 239 6.69 -4.60 -0.81
N HIS A 240 6.82 -5.43 -1.86
CA HIS A 240 5.98 -6.62 -2.02
C HIS A 240 6.15 -7.60 -0.87
N ALA A 241 7.39 -7.87 -0.45
CA ALA A 241 7.66 -8.71 0.71
C ALA A 241 7.13 -8.08 2.01
N ALA A 242 7.32 -6.78 2.18
CA ALA A 242 6.79 -6.05 3.33
C ALA A 242 5.26 -6.08 3.37
N GLY A 243 4.60 -5.79 2.24
CA GLY A 243 3.15 -5.82 2.08
C GLY A 243 2.56 -7.20 2.36
N ALA A 244 3.15 -8.26 1.78
CA ALA A 244 2.74 -9.64 2.02
C ALA A 244 2.82 -10.02 3.51
N ALA A 245 3.90 -9.67 4.21
CA ALA A 245 4.04 -9.92 5.65
C ALA A 245 2.99 -9.16 6.47
N MET A 246 2.72 -7.88 6.13
CA MET A 246 1.69 -7.08 6.79
C MET A 246 0.28 -7.62 6.53
N LEU A 247 -0.01 -8.11 5.31
CA LEU A 247 -1.28 -8.78 4.99
C LEU A 247 -1.44 -10.07 5.77
N ALA A 248 -0.42 -10.93 5.81
CA ALA A 248 -0.42 -12.16 6.62
C ALA A 248 -0.73 -11.84 8.08
N TRP A 249 -0.07 -10.83 8.65
CA TRP A 249 -0.35 -10.35 10.00
C TRP A 249 -1.78 -9.82 10.13
N GLY A 250 -2.27 -9.03 9.19
CA GLY A 250 -3.61 -8.44 9.20
C GLY A 250 -4.70 -9.49 9.17
N PHE A 251 -4.61 -10.47 8.26
CA PHE A 251 -5.57 -11.56 8.12
C PHE A 251 -5.57 -12.55 9.29
N HIS A 252 -4.45 -12.71 10.00
CA HIS A 252 -4.29 -13.75 11.05
C HIS A 252 -5.43 -13.76 12.09
N CYS A 253 -6.06 -12.63 12.36
CA CYS A 253 -7.16 -12.53 13.32
C CYS A 253 -8.54 -12.89 12.75
N LEU A 254 -8.65 -13.15 11.45
CA LEU A 254 -9.90 -13.45 10.76
C LEU A 254 -10.07 -14.96 10.52
N PRO A 255 -11.30 -15.45 10.33
CA PRO A 255 -11.52 -16.80 9.84
C PRO A 255 -10.75 -17.04 8.53
N GLY A 256 -10.09 -18.17 8.38
CA GLY A 256 -9.24 -18.45 7.23
C GLY A 256 -7.88 -17.71 7.22
N GLY A 257 -7.56 -16.95 8.25
CA GLY A 257 -6.33 -16.14 8.30
C GLY A 257 -5.04 -16.95 8.17
N ARG A 258 -5.03 -18.24 8.61
CA ARG A 258 -3.87 -19.14 8.39
C ARG A 258 -3.66 -19.43 6.91
N LEU A 259 -4.74 -19.65 6.15
CA LEU A 259 -4.68 -19.87 4.69
C LEU A 259 -4.14 -18.62 4.00
N MET A 260 -4.64 -17.43 4.39
CA MET A 260 -4.14 -16.17 3.88
C MET A 260 -2.68 -15.91 4.25
N ALA A 261 -2.22 -16.36 5.42
CA ALA A 261 -0.80 -16.27 5.78
C ALA A 261 0.07 -17.14 4.86
N VAL A 262 -0.36 -18.36 4.55
CA VAL A 262 0.32 -19.24 3.57
C VAL A 262 0.30 -18.60 2.19
N PHE A 263 -0.85 -18.08 1.74
CA PHE A 263 -0.96 -17.40 0.45
C PHE A 263 0.01 -16.21 0.34
N ASN A 264 0.11 -15.39 1.39
CA ASN A 264 1.04 -14.27 1.42
C ASN A 264 2.51 -14.70 1.57
N ALA A 265 2.81 -15.83 2.20
CA ALA A 265 4.15 -16.42 2.15
C ALA A 265 4.53 -16.84 0.72
N VAL A 266 3.59 -17.42 -0.04
CA VAL A 266 3.77 -17.70 -1.47
C VAL A 266 3.95 -16.40 -2.27
N MET A 267 3.29 -15.30 -1.87
CA MET A 267 3.49 -13.98 -2.49
C MET A 267 4.93 -13.48 -2.29
N VAL A 268 5.53 -13.64 -1.11
CA VAL A 268 6.96 -13.30 -0.91
C VAL A 268 7.84 -14.11 -1.85
N VAL A 269 7.58 -15.42 -1.97
CA VAL A 269 8.31 -16.30 -2.90
C VAL A 269 8.09 -15.89 -4.35
N SER A 270 6.87 -15.49 -4.73
CA SER A 270 6.55 -15.08 -6.10
C SER A 270 7.36 -13.87 -6.55
N ALA A 271 7.73 -12.98 -5.62
CA ALA A 271 8.57 -11.81 -5.91
C ALA A 271 9.97 -12.19 -6.42
N LEU A 272 10.48 -13.39 -6.10
CA LEU A 272 11.73 -13.92 -6.67
C LEU A 272 11.58 -14.28 -8.14
N PHE A 273 10.40 -14.70 -8.59
CA PHE A 273 10.17 -15.15 -9.96
C PHE A 273 9.66 -14.04 -10.89
N VAL A 274 8.88 -13.12 -10.35
CA VAL A 274 8.13 -12.11 -11.12
C VAL A 274 8.58 -10.69 -10.82
N GLY A 275 8.95 -10.40 -9.56
CA GLY A 275 9.22 -9.04 -9.09
C GLY A 275 10.62 -8.51 -9.39
N GLY A 276 11.51 -9.30 -9.98
CA GLY A 276 12.87 -8.85 -10.27
C GLY A 276 13.74 -8.56 -9.03
N HIS A 277 13.37 -9.10 -7.87
CA HIS A 277 14.07 -8.83 -6.62
C HIS A 277 15.26 -9.75 -6.35
N TYR A 278 16.30 -9.22 -5.71
CA TYR A 278 17.29 -10.02 -4.99
C TYR A 278 16.67 -10.65 -3.73
N LEU A 279 17.30 -11.71 -3.18
CA LEU A 279 16.80 -12.29 -1.91
C LEU A 279 16.97 -11.29 -0.77
N ILE A 280 18.06 -10.55 -0.75
CA ILE A 280 18.32 -9.54 0.28
C ILE A 280 17.22 -8.47 0.29
N ASP A 281 16.64 -8.13 -0.86
CA ASP A 281 15.52 -7.18 -0.96
C ASP A 281 14.31 -7.71 -0.18
N LEU A 282 14.02 -9.00 -0.32
CA LEU A 282 12.88 -9.64 0.36
C LEU A 282 13.11 -9.71 1.86
N LEU A 283 14.32 -10.11 2.29
CA LEU A 283 14.67 -10.16 3.73
C LEU A 283 14.59 -8.76 4.36
N ALA A 284 15.11 -7.75 3.67
CA ALA A 284 15.00 -6.37 4.10
C ALA A 284 13.53 -5.91 4.16
N GLY A 285 12.71 -6.27 3.16
CA GLY A 285 11.27 -6.00 3.15
C GLY A 285 10.54 -6.63 4.33
N LEU A 286 10.84 -7.89 4.67
CA LEU A 286 10.28 -8.56 5.85
C LEU A 286 10.68 -7.86 7.16
N ALA A 287 11.94 -7.40 7.27
CA ALA A 287 12.42 -6.62 8.41
C ALA A 287 11.70 -5.28 8.52
N VAL A 288 11.50 -4.58 7.39
CA VAL A 288 10.70 -3.34 7.31
C VAL A 288 9.28 -3.60 7.82
N ALA A 289 8.61 -4.68 7.39
CA ALA A 289 7.27 -5.02 7.85
C ALA A 289 7.21 -5.24 9.36
N ALA A 290 8.15 -5.99 9.92
CA ALA A 290 8.23 -6.26 11.36
C ALA A 290 8.40 -4.96 12.15
N GLY A 291 9.35 -4.10 11.73
CA GLY A 291 9.59 -2.79 12.34
C GLY A 291 8.39 -1.85 12.23
N ALA A 292 7.75 -1.79 11.05
CA ALA A 292 6.58 -0.95 10.82
C ALA A 292 5.37 -1.40 11.65
N ILE A 293 5.09 -2.69 11.76
CA ILE A 293 4.03 -3.22 12.61
C ILE A 293 4.30 -2.90 14.08
N TRP A 294 5.54 -3.07 14.52
CA TRP A 294 5.94 -2.72 15.89
C TRP A 294 5.74 -1.23 16.18
N ALA A 295 6.26 -0.37 15.30
CA ALA A 295 6.12 1.09 15.44
C ALA A 295 4.65 1.53 15.41
N ALA A 296 3.85 1.00 14.46
CA ALA A 296 2.44 1.32 14.35
C ALA A 296 1.66 0.94 15.62
N LYS A 297 1.95 -0.22 16.22
CA LYS A 297 1.33 -0.62 17.51
C LYS A 297 1.66 0.39 18.61
N ARG A 298 2.90 0.89 18.67
CA ARG A 298 3.31 1.89 19.67
C ARG A 298 2.62 3.22 19.45
N ILE A 299 2.59 3.71 18.20
CA ILE A 299 1.91 4.95 17.81
C ILE A 299 0.42 4.87 18.16
N GLN A 300 -0.26 3.80 17.77
CA GLN A 300 -1.69 3.62 18.05
C GLN A 300 -1.98 3.53 19.55
N ALA A 301 -1.11 2.91 20.33
CA ALA A 301 -1.26 2.85 21.78
C ALA A 301 -1.14 4.24 22.45
N ILE A 302 -0.37 5.17 21.90
CA ILE A 302 -0.25 6.54 22.38
C ILE A 302 -1.53 7.34 22.04
N ILE A 303 -2.06 7.19 20.82
CA ILE A 303 -3.23 7.95 20.35
C ILE A 303 -4.53 7.55 21.08
N VAL A 304 -4.62 6.31 21.54
CA VAL A 304 -5.82 5.78 22.22
C VAL A 304 -5.82 6.07 23.72
N ARG A 305 -4.68 6.44 24.31
CA ARG A 305 -4.59 6.95 25.68
C ARG A 305 -5.12 8.37 25.77
#